data_c6536400f4e15ad077a154b02409b326
#
_entry.id   c6536400f4e15ad077a154b02409b326
#
_cell.length_a   1.000
_cell.length_b   1.000
_cell.length_c   1.000
_cell.angle_alpha   90.00
_cell.angle_beta   90.00
_cell.angle_gamma   90.00
#
_symmetry.space_group_name_H-M   'P 1'
#
loop_
_entity.id
_entity.type
_entity.pdbx_description
1 polymer ?
#
loop_
_entity_poly.entity_id
_entity_poly.type
_entity_poly.pdbx_seq_one_letter_code
_entity_poly.pdbx_strand_id
1 'polypeptide(L)'
;MSLRIKALSAALGVAIASLAFNAIGCSTVIVGKDVSKTGTIIVGHNEDNGGRILSAQYWVPAATHAKGEMITFEPTAAKIPQVEKTFGFYWSQTFDPNGASFSDGFVNENGVVIVSNACTGIYKDDIMPVKDGGIGYGIRRLMAERATSARHAIDIAIDLLTTYGYFSEGRTYTVADANEAWQIAIHQGNTWAARRVQDNEVVYIPNNFMMDKLDATDTKNVILAPGMIERAIKNGRYKPAEPGVYKDFNFRAALAPAERRAADYNLSRNNLAWKKILGQNITDPEKFPYAAVNPKKMGVEEVKDLLRTHEKGIGADAGWYHYKGLGLCRPTTHESGVWVMNENALLTTGY
;
A
#
# COMPACT_ATOMS: atom_id res chain seq x y z
N MET A 1 23.58 46.75 -50.01
CA MET A 1 22.31 45.99 -49.86
C MET A 1 22.54 44.91 -48.80
N SER A 2 22.21 45.14 -47.54
CA SER A 2 22.41 44.19 -46.45
C SER A 2 21.06 43.61 -46.05
N LEU A 3 20.86 42.31 -46.31
CA LEU A 3 19.69 41.57 -45.81
C LEU A 3 19.87 41.28 -44.33
N ARG A 4 19.07 41.88 -43.53
CA ARG A 4 18.92 41.50 -42.10
C ARG A 4 18.00 40.27 -42.01
N ILE A 5 18.58 39.12 -41.73
CA ILE A 5 17.82 37.93 -41.35
C ILE A 5 17.38 38.07 -39.90
N LYS A 6 16.09 38.26 -39.71
CA LYS A 6 15.47 38.17 -38.38
C LYS A 6 15.34 36.72 -37.98
N ALA A 7 16.12 36.27 -37.01
CA ALA A 7 15.93 34.97 -36.39
C ALA A 7 14.64 35.00 -35.56
N LEU A 8 13.62 34.26 -35.98
CA LEU A 8 12.47 33.93 -35.17
C LEU A 8 12.89 32.80 -34.21
N SER A 9 13.05 33.16 -32.96
CA SER A 9 13.18 32.18 -31.90
C SER A 9 11.80 31.59 -31.62
N ALA A 10 11.50 30.43 -32.19
CA ALA A 10 10.35 29.63 -31.80
C ALA A 10 10.70 28.96 -30.47
N ALA A 11 10.16 29.49 -29.41
CA ALA A 11 10.11 28.80 -28.10
C ALA A 11 9.23 27.57 -28.27
N LEU A 12 9.85 26.41 -28.47
CA LEU A 12 9.18 25.12 -28.37
C LEU A 12 8.88 24.90 -26.87
N GLY A 13 7.69 25.29 -26.46
CA GLY A 13 7.13 24.86 -25.17
C GLY A 13 6.94 23.34 -25.23
N VAL A 14 7.85 22.61 -24.63
CA VAL A 14 7.63 21.20 -24.34
C VAL A 14 6.53 21.17 -23.27
N ALA A 15 5.29 21.04 -23.74
CA ALA A 15 4.21 20.57 -22.89
C ALA A 15 4.60 19.16 -22.48
N ILE A 16 5.15 19.03 -21.27
CA ILE A 16 5.18 17.76 -20.57
C ILE A 16 3.71 17.46 -20.34
N ALA A 17 3.09 16.74 -21.28
CA ALA A 17 1.87 16.04 -21.02
C ALA A 17 2.22 15.13 -19.83
N SER A 18 1.81 15.54 -18.63
CA SER A 18 1.65 14.63 -17.52
C SER A 18 0.68 13.58 -18.04
N LEU A 19 1.22 12.48 -18.53
CA LEU A 19 0.48 11.25 -18.69
C LEU A 19 -0.08 11.01 -17.29
N ALA A 20 -1.34 11.37 -17.11
CA ALA A 20 -2.11 10.90 -15.98
C ALA A 20 -2.04 9.37 -16.13
N PHE A 21 -1.09 8.77 -15.42
CA PHE A 21 -1.09 7.33 -15.20
C PHE A 21 -2.45 7.09 -14.57
N ASN A 22 -3.37 6.53 -15.34
CA ASN A 22 -4.65 6.09 -14.84
C ASN A 22 -4.34 5.28 -13.59
N ALA A 23 -4.88 5.70 -12.47
CA ALA A 23 -4.56 5.15 -11.16
C ALA A 23 -4.73 3.64 -11.19
N ILE A 24 -3.63 2.99 -11.18
CA ILE A 24 -3.42 1.57 -11.31
C ILE A 24 -3.82 0.99 -9.96
N GLY A 25 -4.71 0.04 -9.99
CA GLY A 25 -5.54 -0.22 -8.84
C GLY A 25 -5.22 -1.49 -8.08
N CYS A 26 -4.15 -1.56 -7.28
CA CYS A 26 -3.88 -2.69 -6.38
C CYS A 26 -5.05 -3.00 -5.44
N SER A 27 -5.18 -4.25 -5.03
CA SER A 27 -6.18 -4.70 -4.05
C SER A 27 -5.50 -5.61 -3.04
N THR A 28 -5.67 -5.34 -1.74
CA THR A 28 -5.17 -6.19 -0.66
C THR A 28 -6.29 -6.62 0.25
N VAL A 29 -6.31 -7.89 0.63
CA VAL A 29 -7.19 -8.45 1.65
C VAL A 29 -6.35 -9.14 2.72
N ILE A 30 -6.73 -8.95 3.99
CA ILE A 30 -6.11 -9.61 5.14
C ILE A 30 -7.22 -10.31 5.90
N VAL A 31 -7.01 -11.59 6.20
CA VAL A 31 -7.94 -12.41 6.98
C VAL A 31 -7.25 -12.77 8.29
N GLY A 32 -7.77 -12.29 9.40
CA GLY A 32 -7.29 -12.58 10.75
C GLY A 32 -7.50 -14.05 11.14
N LYS A 33 -6.75 -14.53 12.10
CA LYS A 33 -6.69 -15.96 12.48
C LYS A 33 -8.05 -16.54 12.87
N ASP A 34 -8.85 -15.80 13.64
CA ASP A 34 -10.13 -16.29 14.17
C ASP A 34 -11.22 -16.40 13.10
N VAL A 35 -11.10 -15.60 12.05
CA VAL A 35 -12.02 -15.57 10.89
C VAL A 35 -11.45 -16.26 9.66
N SER A 36 -10.27 -16.87 9.80
CA SER A 36 -9.65 -17.71 8.78
C SER A 36 -10.13 -19.14 8.90
N LYS A 37 -10.36 -19.82 7.76
CA LYS A 37 -10.63 -21.26 7.70
C LYS A 37 -9.39 -22.11 7.98
N THR A 38 -8.20 -21.54 7.78
CA THR A 38 -6.91 -22.20 8.06
C THR A 38 -6.49 -22.03 9.52
N GLY A 39 -7.13 -21.15 10.30
CA GLY A 39 -6.71 -20.80 11.65
C GLY A 39 -5.43 -19.97 11.71
N THR A 40 -4.94 -19.50 10.55
CA THR A 40 -3.75 -18.66 10.40
C THR A 40 -4.10 -17.40 9.64
N ILE A 41 -3.23 -16.41 9.66
CA ILE A 41 -3.41 -15.19 8.86
C ILE A 41 -3.26 -15.53 7.38
N ILE A 42 -4.15 -14.96 6.55
CA ILE A 42 -4.04 -15.03 5.09
C ILE A 42 -3.93 -13.61 4.56
N VAL A 43 -2.96 -13.35 3.69
CA VAL A 43 -2.82 -12.10 2.95
C VAL A 43 -3.03 -12.40 1.48
N GLY A 44 -3.93 -11.67 0.84
CA GLY A 44 -4.13 -11.72 -0.60
C GLY A 44 -3.84 -10.36 -1.23
N HIS A 45 -3.20 -10.33 -2.40
CA HIS A 45 -2.83 -9.09 -3.06
C HIS A 45 -2.88 -9.22 -4.58
N ASN A 46 -3.49 -8.23 -5.24
CA ASN A 46 -3.35 -7.98 -6.67
C ASN A 46 -2.48 -6.74 -6.85
N GLU A 47 -1.41 -6.89 -7.61
CA GLU A 47 -0.62 -5.76 -8.10
C GLU A 47 -1.09 -5.37 -9.49
N ASP A 48 -1.49 -4.13 -9.62
CA ASP A 48 -1.92 -3.54 -10.89
C ASP A 48 -0.93 -2.47 -11.35
N ASN A 49 -0.51 -2.53 -12.59
CA ASN A 49 0.34 -1.50 -13.18
C ASN A 49 -0.04 -1.21 -14.63
N GLY A 50 0.19 0.01 -15.10
CA GLY A 50 -0.13 0.40 -16.47
C GLY A 50 0.83 -0.19 -17.48
N GLY A 51 0.27 -0.69 -18.60
CA GLY A 51 1.06 -1.20 -19.71
C GLY A 51 1.23 -2.71 -19.74
N ARG A 52 2.08 -3.17 -20.67
CA ARG A 52 2.45 -4.58 -20.77
C ARG A 52 3.66 -4.84 -19.91
N ILE A 53 3.42 -5.39 -18.73
CA ILE A 53 4.42 -5.59 -17.71
C ILE A 53 4.59 -7.08 -17.48
N LEU A 54 5.84 -7.52 -17.38
CA LEU A 54 6.19 -8.86 -16.96
C LEU A 54 6.60 -8.79 -15.49
N SER A 55 6.05 -9.68 -14.68
CA SER A 55 6.51 -9.90 -13.30
C SER A 55 7.39 -11.13 -13.29
N ALA A 56 8.65 -10.93 -12.99
CA ALA A 56 9.57 -12.03 -12.77
C ALA A 56 9.72 -12.25 -11.26
N GLN A 57 9.99 -13.48 -10.88
CA GLN A 57 10.08 -13.88 -9.48
C GLN A 57 11.50 -14.34 -9.19
N TYR A 58 12.08 -13.82 -8.10
CA TYR A 58 13.45 -14.10 -7.72
C TYR A 58 13.56 -14.42 -6.25
N TRP A 59 14.56 -15.22 -5.94
CA TRP A 59 15.11 -15.30 -4.61
C TRP A 59 16.39 -14.46 -4.56
N VAL A 60 16.42 -13.49 -3.64
CA VAL A 60 17.61 -12.72 -3.30
C VAL A 60 18.21 -13.33 -2.05
N PRO A 61 19.42 -13.88 -2.10
CA PRO A 61 20.03 -14.51 -0.93
C PRO A 61 20.37 -13.50 0.16
N ALA A 62 20.45 -13.98 1.40
CA ALA A 62 21.02 -13.23 2.51
C ALA A 62 22.46 -12.77 2.18
N ALA A 63 22.84 -11.58 2.62
CA ALA A 63 24.14 -11.01 2.31
C ALA A 63 24.78 -10.36 3.53
N THR A 64 26.13 -10.27 3.49
CA THR A 64 26.91 -9.48 4.44
C THR A 64 27.43 -8.24 3.72
N HIS A 65 27.32 -7.10 4.36
CA HIS A 65 27.63 -5.79 3.81
C HIS A 65 28.84 -5.16 4.55
N ALA A 66 29.56 -4.31 3.85
CA ALA A 66 30.67 -3.58 4.44
C ALA A 66 30.17 -2.58 5.50
N LYS A 67 30.94 -2.40 6.55
CA LYS A 67 30.64 -1.39 7.57
C LYS A 67 30.59 0.00 6.94
N GLY A 68 29.48 0.71 7.14
CA GLY A 68 29.26 2.05 6.60
C GLY A 68 28.83 2.08 5.14
N GLU A 69 28.48 0.94 4.55
CA GLU A 69 27.86 0.89 3.23
C GLU A 69 26.57 1.70 3.22
N MET A 70 26.39 2.46 2.15
CA MET A 70 25.19 3.28 1.93
C MET A 70 24.46 2.80 0.69
N ILE A 71 23.15 2.70 0.78
CA ILE A 71 22.30 2.26 -0.33
C ILE A 71 21.29 3.34 -0.70
N THR A 72 20.85 3.35 -1.94
CA THR A 72 19.72 4.14 -2.44
C THR A 72 19.00 3.34 -3.50
N PHE A 73 17.67 3.47 -3.56
CA PHE A 73 16.83 2.76 -4.55
C PHE A 73 16.34 3.68 -5.66
N GLU A 74 16.31 4.98 -5.40
CA GLU A 74 15.90 5.99 -6.38
C GLU A 74 16.95 7.11 -6.45
N PRO A 75 17.25 7.63 -7.64
CA PRO A 75 18.38 8.56 -7.84
C PRO A 75 18.35 9.82 -6.96
N THR A 76 17.15 10.30 -6.61
CA THR A 76 16.95 11.52 -5.81
C THR A 76 16.60 11.25 -4.36
N ALA A 77 16.48 9.98 -3.96
CA ALA A 77 16.13 9.58 -2.61
C ALA A 77 17.34 9.65 -1.66
N ALA A 78 17.03 9.62 -0.37
CA ALA A 78 18.05 9.57 0.67
C ALA A 78 18.95 8.34 0.53
N LYS A 79 20.22 8.52 0.84
CA LYS A 79 21.16 7.40 1.05
C LYS A 79 20.92 6.84 2.45
N ILE A 80 20.64 5.55 2.51
CA ILE A 80 20.31 4.85 3.75
C ILE A 80 21.51 4.00 4.19
N PRO A 81 21.93 4.04 5.45
CA PRO A 81 22.93 3.11 5.96
C PRO A 81 22.46 1.66 5.82
N GLN A 82 23.28 0.81 5.19
CA GLN A 82 22.99 -0.62 5.12
C GLN A 82 23.35 -1.30 6.45
N VAL A 83 22.56 -2.32 6.81
CA VAL A 83 22.85 -3.17 7.96
C VAL A 83 23.97 -4.16 7.59
N GLU A 84 24.72 -4.65 8.59
CA GLU A 84 25.83 -5.58 8.36
C GLU A 84 25.37 -6.90 7.71
N LYS A 85 24.17 -7.36 8.05
CA LYS A 85 23.58 -8.59 7.48
C LYS A 85 22.15 -8.34 7.06
N THR A 86 21.82 -8.71 5.82
CA THR A 86 20.46 -8.71 5.31
C THR A 86 19.93 -10.12 5.20
N PHE A 87 18.62 -10.30 5.42
CA PHE A 87 17.94 -11.56 5.22
C PHE A 87 17.71 -11.84 3.73
N GLY A 88 17.65 -13.11 3.38
CA GLY A 88 17.17 -13.54 2.08
C GLY A 88 15.67 -13.32 1.93
N PHE A 89 15.23 -13.03 0.72
CA PHE A 89 13.82 -12.80 0.45
C PHE A 89 13.43 -13.23 -0.97
N TYR A 90 12.22 -13.72 -1.06
CA TYR A 90 11.52 -13.87 -2.33
C TYR A 90 10.98 -12.51 -2.77
N TRP A 91 11.09 -12.24 -4.05
CA TRP A 91 10.69 -10.97 -4.62
C TRP A 91 10.02 -11.15 -5.97
N SER A 92 8.84 -10.62 -6.14
CA SER A 92 8.24 -10.44 -7.43
C SER A 92 8.64 -9.07 -7.99
N GLN A 93 9.30 -9.05 -9.12
CA GLN A 93 9.81 -7.83 -9.75
C GLN A 93 9.04 -7.50 -11.01
N THR A 94 8.49 -6.31 -11.04
CA THR A 94 7.90 -5.72 -12.24
C THR A 94 8.97 -5.09 -13.11
N PHE A 95 9.05 -5.51 -14.36
CA PHE A 95 9.90 -4.89 -15.37
C PHE A 95 9.07 -3.93 -16.21
N ASP A 96 9.42 -2.65 -16.16
CA ASP A 96 8.94 -1.65 -17.10
C ASP A 96 9.92 -1.56 -18.28
N PRO A 97 9.46 -1.57 -19.55
CA PRO A 97 10.32 -1.37 -20.73
C PRO A 97 11.15 -0.09 -20.71
N ASN A 98 10.74 0.91 -19.95
CA ASN A 98 11.48 2.16 -19.76
C ASN A 98 12.55 2.07 -18.66
N GLY A 99 12.81 0.90 -18.10
CA GLY A 99 13.86 0.64 -17.13
C GLY A 99 13.50 0.92 -15.67
N ALA A 100 12.31 1.44 -15.37
CA ALA A 100 11.84 1.52 -14.00
C ALA A 100 11.46 0.13 -13.51
N SER A 101 12.13 -0.35 -12.48
CA SER A 101 11.87 -1.67 -11.90
C SER A 101 11.46 -1.50 -10.45
N PHE A 102 10.27 -1.99 -10.12
CA PHE A 102 9.77 -2.02 -8.74
C PHE A 102 8.97 -3.30 -8.51
N SER A 103 8.71 -3.60 -7.27
CA SER A 103 8.08 -4.85 -6.88
C SER A 103 7.11 -4.62 -5.74
N ASP A 104 6.14 -5.50 -5.63
CA ASP A 104 5.14 -5.41 -4.58
C ASP A 104 4.83 -6.70 -3.83
N GLY A 105 5.52 -7.78 -4.12
CA GLY A 105 5.38 -9.03 -3.37
C GLY A 105 6.70 -9.45 -2.76
N PHE A 106 6.84 -9.35 -1.44
CA PHE A 106 8.02 -9.80 -0.72
C PHE A 106 7.66 -10.84 0.33
N VAL A 107 8.46 -11.90 0.44
CA VAL A 107 8.45 -12.81 1.58
C VAL A 107 9.90 -13.04 1.98
N ASN A 108 10.29 -12.69 3.20
CA ASN A 108 11.65 -12.94 3.64
C ASN A 108 11.80 -14.31 4.32
N GLU A 109 13.02 -14.71 4.58
CA GLU A 109 13.33 -16.01 5.20
C GLU A 109 12.81 -16.18 6.63
N ASN A 110 12.38 -15.09 7.27
CA ASN A 110 11.68 -15.10 8.56
C ASN A 110 10.16 -15.23 8.40
N GLY A 111 9.63 -15.42 7.19
CA GLY A 111 8.21 -15.54 6.91
C GLY A 111 7.43 -14.23 6.95
N VAL A 112 8.10 -13.10 6.90
CA VAL A 112 7.45 -11.78 6.85
C VAL A 112 7.05 -11.46 5.43
N VAL A 113 5.75 -11.32 5.18
CA VAL A 113 5.15 -10.88 3.91
C VAL A 113 4.97 -9.37 3.91
N ILE A 114 5.32 -8.72 2.81
CA ILE A 114 5.17 -7.27 2.62
C ILE A 114 4.55 -7.01 1.25
N VAL A 115 3.40 -6.35 1.23
CA VAL A 115 2.74 -5.87 0.00
C VAL A 115 2.27 -4.43 0.20
N SER A 116 1.89 -3.74 -0.87
CA SER A 116 1.49 -2.34 -0.73
C SER A 116 0.45 -1.87 -1.75
N ASN A 117 -0.29 -0.83 -1.39
CA ASN A 117 -1.28 -0.18 -2.25
C ASN A 117 -0.93 1.30 -2.36
N ALA A 118 -0.80 1.83 -3.57
CA ALA A 118 -0.70 3.27 -3.78
C ALA A 118 -1.99 3.95 -3.30
N CYS A 119 -1.87 4.90 -2.40
CA CYS A 119 -2.98 5.70 -1.87
C CYS A 119 -2.76 7.16 -2.27
N THR A 120 -3.18 7.49 -3.50
CA THR A 120 -2.96 8.82 -4.08
C THR A 120 -4.04 9.82 -3.68
N GLY A 121 -3.75 11.11 -3.89
CA GLY A 121 -4.70 12.19 -3.62
C GLY A 121 -4.75 12.58 -2.15
N ILE A 122 -3.72 13.27 -1.74
CA ILE A 122 -3.55 13.84 -0.41
C ILE A 122 -3.87 15.34 -0.41
N TYR A 123 -4.14 15.91 0.75
CA TYR A 123 -4.22 17.35 0.91
C TYR A 123 -2.83 17.98 0.76
N LYS A 124 -2.68 18.90 -0.22
CA LYS A 124 -1.37 19.50 -0.55
C LYS A 124 -0.89 20.53 0.50
N ASP A 125 -1.79 21.05 1.29
CA ASP A 125 -1.49 22.01 2.37
C ASP A 125 -1.02 21.34 3.67
N ASP A 126 -0.93 20.01 3.70
CA ASP A 126 -0.46 19.24 4.86
C ASP A 126 0.80 18.39 4.57
N ILE A 127 1.52 18.76 3.51
CA ILE A 127 2.75 18.04 3.16
C ILE A 127 3.88 18.51 4.07
N MET A 128 4.47 17.55 4.79
CA MET A 128 5.66 17.77 5.58
C MET A 128 6.92 17.66 4.72
N PRO A 129 7.99 18.41 5.03
CA PRO A 129 9.25 18.31 4.31
C PRO A 129 9.87 16.92 4.48
N VAL A 130 10.68 16.54 3.50
CA VAL A 130 11.51 15.32 3.55
C VAL A 130 12.97 15.71 3.74
N LYS A 131 13.76 14.81 4.34
CA LYS A 131 15.20 15.00 4.55
C LYS A 131 15.97 14.23 3.47
N ASP A 132 16.99 14.84 2.91
CA ASP A 132 17.93 14.24 1.93
C ASP A 132 17.23 13.60 0.71
N GLY A 133 16.06 14.13 0.31
CA GLY A 133 15.25 13.60 -0.77
C GLY A 133 14.17 12.60 -0.33
N GLY A 134 14.14 12.23 0.95
CA GLY A 134 13.13 11.31 1.50
C GLY A 134 13.35 9.84 1.14
N ILE A 135 12.43 8.99 1.57
CA ILE A 135 12.39 7.58 1.19
C ILE A 135 11.15 7.30 0.35
N GLY A 136 11.28 6.44 -0.66
CA GLY A 136 10.19 6.04 -1.55
C GLY A 136 9.91 4.53 -1.52
N TYR A 137 9.80 3.95 -2.69
CA TYR A 137 9.49 2.51 -2.85
C TYR A 137 10.50 1.57 -2.19
N GLY A 138 11.74 1.99 -1.99
CA GLY A 138 12.78 1.23 -1.33
C GLY A 138 12.45 0.81 0.11
N ILE A 139 11.52 1.49 0.78
CA ILE A 139 11.12 1.16 2.16
C ILE A 139 10.67 -0.30 2.32
N ARG A 140 9.92 -0.86 1.34
CA ARG A 140 9.45 -2.25 1.39
C ARG A 140 10.59 -3.26 1.26
N ARG A 141 11.58 -2.98 0.41
CA ARG A 141 12.77 -3.81 0.31
C ARG A 141 13.60 -3.75 1.59
N LEU A 142 13.75 -2.59 2.20
CA LEU A 142 14.44 -2.44 3.48
C LEU A 142 13.73 -3.21 4.61
N MET A 143 12.40 -3.22 4.62
CA MET A 143 11.64 -4.09 5.53
C MET A 143 11.93 -5.57 5.25
N ALA A 144 11.91 -6.01 3.99
CA ALA A 144 12.19 -7.40 3.63
C ALA A 144 13.62 -7.83 4.02
N GLU A 145 14.61 -6.98 3.75
CA GLU A 145 16.02 -7.23 4.06
C GLU A 145 16.34 -7.32 5.58
N ARG A 146 15.50 -6.69 6.42
CA ARG A 146 15.87 -6.43 7.82
C ARG A 146 14.92 -6.97 8.86
N ALA A 147 13.68 -7.26 8.49
CA ALA A 147 12.64 -7.60 9.46
C ALA A 147 12.74 -9.05 9.93
N THR A 148 12.63 -9.25 11.25
CA THR A 148 12.52 -10.56 11.90
C THR A 148 11.08 -10.94 12.25
N SER A 149 10.14 -9.97 12.14
CA SER A 149 8.70 -10.15 12.38
C SER A 149 7.92 -9.04 11.70
N ALA A 150 6.60 -9.19 11.61
CA ALA A 150 5.71 -8.16 11.09
C ALA A 150 5.84 -6.85 11.90
N ARG A 151 5.85 -6.94 13.22
CA ARG A 151 6.03 -5.76 14.08
C ARG A 151 7.39 -5.08 13.84
N HIS A 152 8.47 -5.83 13.75
CA HIS A 152 9.79 -5.27 13.47
C HIS A 152 9.84 -4.59 12.10
N ALA A 153 9.14 -5.10 11.08
CA ALA A 153 9.04 -4.42 9.79
C ALA A 153 8.35 -3.04 9.92
N ILE A 154 7.31 -2.95 10.74
CA ILE A 154 6.65 -1.66 11.03
C ILE A 154 7.61 -0.70 11.77
N ASP A 155 8.38 -1.18 12.73
CA ASP A 155 9.36 -0.35 13.44
C ASP A 155 10.44 0.19 12.49
N ILE A 156 10.96 -0.65 11.57
CA ILE A 156 11.88 -0.24 10.51
C ILE A 156 11.26 0.85 9.63
N ALA A 157 10.00 0.66 9.21
CA ALA A 157 9.29 1.66 8.40
C ALA A 157 9.14 2.99 9.14
N ILE A 158 8.76 2.95 10.42
CA ILE A 158 8.61 4.13 11.28
C ILE A 158 9.93 4.88 11.43
N ASP A 159 11.03 4.18 11.68
CA ASP A 159 12.37 4.79 11.82
C ASP A 159 12.81 5.50 10.53
N LEU A 160 12.58 4.85 9.37
CA LEU A 160 12.90 5.43 8.07
C LEU A 160 12.03 6.66 7.77
N LEU A 161 10.73 6.58 8.03
CA LEU A 161 9.78 7.67 7.80
C LEU A 161 10.05 8.85 8.73
N THR A 162 10.36 8.58 10.00
CA THR A 162 10.69 9.61 10.97
C THR A 162 12.01 10.31 10.64
N THR A 163 12.98 9.55 10.12
CA THR A 163 14.29 10.08 9.78
C THR A 163 14.29 10.86 8.47
N TYR A 164 13.66 10.33 7.42
CA TYR A 164 13.77 10.86 6.06
C TYR A 164 12.49 11.46 5.52
N GLY A 165 11.33 11.00 5.99
CA GLY A 165 10.02 11.31 5.40
C GLY A 165 9.78 10.58 4.07
N TYR A 166 8.51 10.44 3.69
CA TYR A 166 8.10 9.80 2.44
C TYR A 166 7.97 10.81 1.32
N PHE A 167 8.63 10.62 0.19
CA PHE A 167 8.66 11.63 -0.88
C PHE A 167 7.46 11.53 -1.85
N SER A 168 6.82 10.38 -1.95
CA SER A 168 5.68 10.17 -2.86
C SER A 168 4.35 10.60 -2.22
N GLU A 169 3.26 10.62 -2.99
CA GLU A 169 1.96 11.12 -2.51
C GLU A 169 1.44 10.35 -1.30
N GLY A 170 1.41 9.03 -1.37
CA GLY A 170 0.95 8.21 -0.27
C GLY A 170 0.84 6.74 -0.63
N ARG A 171 0.86 5.90 0.40
CA ARG A 171 0.82 4.45 0.27
C ARG A 171 0.32 3.80 1.55
N THR A 172 -0.28 2.63 1.43
CA THR A 172 -0.52 1.74 2.57
C THR A 172 0.29 0.47 2.35
N TYR A 173 1.22 0.17 3.27
CA TYR A 173 1.90 -1.11 3.33
C TYR A 173 1.13 -2.06 4.24
N THR A 174 1.04 -3.31 3.82
CA THR A 174 0.55 -4.43 4.62
C THR A 174 1.72 -5.34 4.91
N VAL A 175 1.91 -5.66 6.16
CA VAL A 175 2.97 -6.54 6.66
C VAL A 175 2.34 -7.61 7.52
N ALA A 176 2.72 -8.88 7.32
CA ALA A 176 2.20 -9.99 8.11
C ALA A 176 3.26 -11.07 8.35
N ASP A 177 3.15 -11.73 9.47
CA ASP A 177 3.82 -12.99 9.80
C ASP A 177 2.80 -13.97 10.39
N ALA A 178 3.26 -15.09 10.95
CA ALA A 178 2.38 -16.09 11.57
C ALA A 178 1.62 -15.57 12.79
N ASN A 179 2.12 -14.53 13.46
CA ASN A 179 1.61 -14.05 14.73
C ASN A 179 0.65 -12.88 14.58
N GLU A 180 0.97 -11.95 13.68
CA GLU A 180 0.20 -10.72 13.53
C GLU A 180 0.29 -10.13 12.11
N ALA A 181 -0.68 -9.28 11.80
CA ALA A 181 -0.67 -8.46 10.59
C ALA A 181 -0.83 -6.99 10.97
N TRP A 182 -0.13 -6.13 10.26
CA TRP A 182 -0.16 -4.69 10.42
C TRP A 182 -0.37 -4.00 9.10
N GLN A 183 -0.97 -2.83 9.16
CA GLN A 183 -0.94 -1.88 8.06
C GLN A 183 -0.34 -0.57 8.52
N ILE A 184 0.50 0.03 7.69
CA ILE A 184 0.98 1.39 7.86
C ILE A 184 0.56 2.23 6.66
N ALA A 185 -0.33 3.19 6.90
CA ALA A 185 -0.76 4.18 5.92
C ALA A 185 0.17 5.38 6.01
N ILE A 186 0.75 5.78 4.88
CA ILE A 186 1.79 6.80 4.79
C ILE A 186 1.32 7.90 3.85
N HIS A 187 1.33 9.11 4.32
CA HIS A 187 1.14 10.33 3.56
C HIS A 187 2.50 10.99 3.29
N GLN A 188 2.62 11.80 2.26
CA GLN A 188 3.87 12.48 1.91
C GLN A 188 4.47 13.24 3.12
N GLY A 189 5.78 13.17 3.27
CA GLY A 189 6.52 13.71 4.41
C GLY A 189 6.54 12.75 5.59
N ASN A 190 6.56 13.27 6.81
CA ASN A 190 6.56 12.48 8.04
C ASN A 190 5.15 12.41 8.63
N THR A 191 4.22 11.79 7.90
CA THR A 191 2.81 11.64 8.32
C THR A 191 2.36 10.22 8.03
N TRP A 192 2.10 9.45 9.08
CA TRP A 192 1.75 8.03 8.97
C TRP A 192 0.95 7.55 10.17
N ALA A 193 0.19 6.48 9.96
CA ALA A 193 -0.49 5.75 11.01
C ALA A 193 -0.30 4.25 10.78
N ALA A 194 0.10 3.52 11.81
CA ALA A 194 0.16 2.07 11.78
C ALA A 194 -0.94 1.48 12.67
N ARG A 195 -1.62 0.43 12.18
CA ARG A 195 -2.66 -0.27 12.90
C ARG A 195 -2.49 -1.78 12.75
N ARG A 196 -2.54 -2.50 13.88
CA ARG A 196 -2.62 -3.96 13.90
C ARG A 196 -4.00 -4.41 13.41
N VAL A 197 -4.03 -5.39 12.51
CA VAL A 197 -5.27 -6.08 12.13
C VAL A 197 -5.59 -7.09 13.23
N GLN A 198 -6.81 -7.03 13.78
CA GLN A 198 -7.20 -7.93 14.85
C GLN A 198 -7.49 -9.33 14.31
N ASP A 199 -7.33 -10.34 15.16
CA ASP A 199 -7.47 -11.75 14.76
C ASP A 199 -8.88 -12.11 14.27
N ASN A 200 -9.89 -11.35 14.70
CA ASN A 200 -11.29 -11.48 14.29
C ASN A 200 -11.73 -10.52 13.18
N GLU A 201 -10.78 -9.91 12.47
CA GLU A 201 -11.08 -8.96 11.39
C GLU A 201 -10.75 -9.53 10.00
N VAL A 202 -11.54 -9.07 9.01
CA VAL A 202 -11.15 -9.08 7.59
C VAL A 202 -11.02 -7.64 7.13
N VAL A 203 -9.85 -7.28 6.59
CA VAL A 203 -9.54 -5.94 6.08
C VAL A 203 -9.41 -5.99 4.58
N TYR A 204 -9.94 -4.97 3.89
CA TYR A 204 -9.77 -4.79 2.45
C TYR A 204 -9.27 -3.37 2.13
N ILE A 205 -8.23 -3.27 1.31
CA ILE A 205 -7.62 -2.01 0.89
C ILE A 205 -7.54 -1.93 -0.63
N PRO A 206 -8.17 -0.93 -1.26
CA PRO A 206 -7.92 -0.53 -2.66
C PRO A 206 -6.81 0.54 -2.74
N ASN A 207 -6.92 1.51 -3.66
CA ASN A 207 -5.97 2.61 -3.80
C ASN A 207 -6.42 3.93 -3.14
N ASN A 208 -7.01 3.82 -1.98
CA ASN A 208 -7.27 4.97 -1.12
C ASN A 208 -7.02 4.59 0.34
N PHE A 209 -6.76 5.59 1.17
CA PHE A 209 -6.66 5.37 2.61
C PHE A 209 -8.00 4.86 3.16
N MET A 210 -7.93 3.79 3.93
CA MET A 210 -9.11 3.15 4.52
C MET A 210 -9.19 3.30 6.04
N MET A 211 -8.06 3.56 6.72
CA MET A 211 -8.04 3.64 8.19
C MET A 211 -8.98 4.73 8.71
N ASP A 212 -9.90 4.32 9.56
CA ASP A 212 -10.83 5.17 10.28
C ASP A 212 -10.83 4.80 11.77
N LYS A 213 -11.44 5.65 12.61
CA LYS A 213 -11.67 5.38 14.05
C LYS A 213 -10.45 4.81 14.80
N LEU A 214 -9.28 5.40 14.55
CA LEU A 214 -8.06 5.03 15.25
C LEU A 214 -8.13 5.55 16.70
N ASP A 215 -8.02 4.65 17.65
CA ASP A 215 -7.91 4.99 19.07
C ASP A 215 -6.44 5.23 19.43
N ALA A 216 -6.03 6.49 19.54
CA ALA A 216 -4.66 6.86 19.90
C ALA A 216 -4.26 6.43 21.33
N THR A 217 -5.20 6.01 22.16
CA THR A 217 -4.93 5.50 23.51
C THR A 217 -4.59 4.00 23.50
N ASP A 218 -4.92 3.29 22.41
CA ASP A 218 -4.56 1.87 22.22
C ASP A 218 -3.15 1.75 21.61
N THR A 219 -2.14 2.09 22.39
CA THR A 219 -0.73 2.08 21.94
C THR A 219 -0.19 0.70 21.59
N LYS A 220 -0.90 -0.37 21.94
CA LYS A 220 -0.56 -1.74 21.56
C LYS A 220 -0.88 -2.02 20.09
N ASN A 221 -1.99 -1.46 19.59
CA ASN A 221 -2.53 -1.77 18.27
C ASN A 221 -2.51 -0.57 17.31
N VAL A 222 -2.23 0.64 17.80
CA VAL A 222 -2.21 1.88 17.01
C VAL A 222 -0.96 2.69 17.32
N ILE A 223 -0.22 3.07 16.30
CA ILE A 223 0.96 3.92 16.40
C ILE A 223 0.79 5.05 15.39
N LEU A 224 0.96 6.28 15.85
CA LEU A 224 0.70 7.48 15.05
C LEU A 224 1.94 8.37 14.97
N ALA A 225 2.15 9.00 13.82
CA ALA A 225 3.21 9.98 13.67
C ALA A 225 3.04 11.14 14.66
N PRO A 226 4.12 11.58 15.32
CA PRO A 226 4.06 12.70 16.24
C PRO A 226 3.50 13.98 15.59
N GLY A 227 2.60 14.67 16.29
CA GLY A 227 2.01 15.93 15.85
C GLY A 227 1.00 15.82 14.71
N MET A 228 0.70 14.62 14.21
CA MET A 228 -0.24 14.42 13.09
C MET A 228 -1.67 14.82 13.47
N ILE A 229 -2.15 14.40 14.64
CA ILE A 229 -3.51 14.72 15.10
C ILE A 229 -3.66 16.22 15.34
N GLU A 230 -2.67 16.84 15.97
CA GLU A 230 -2.65 18.27 16.24
C GLU A 230 -2.70 19.10 14.94
N ARG A 231 -1.98 18.66 13.89
CA ARG A 231 -2.09 19.28 12.56
C ARG A 231 -3.48 19.10 11.95
N ALA A 232 -4.07 17.91 12.06
CA ALA A 232 -5.43 17.68 11.58
C ALA A 232 -6.47 18.57 12.28
N ILE A 233 -6.32 18.79 13.59
CA ILE A 233 -7.15 19.70 14.37
C ILE A 233 -6.92 21.14 13.91
N LYS A 234 -5.65 21.57 13.80
CA LYS A 234 -5.29 22.92 13.35
C LYS A 234 -5.84 23.24 11.96
N ASN A 235 -5.84 22.25 11.06
CA ASN A 235 -6.35 22.41 9.70
C ASN A 235 -7.87 22.19 9.59
N GLY A 236 -8.59 22.07 10.72
CA GLY A 236 -10.05 21.89 10.77
C GLY A 236 -10.56 20.56 10.20
N ARG A 237 -9.70 19.53 10.11
CA ARG A 237 -10.02 18.22 9.51
C ARG A 237 -10.34 17.15 10.55
N TYR A 238 -10.13 17.46 11.81
CA TYR A 238 -10.55 16.64 12.93
C TYR A 238 -10.96 17.50 14.12
N LYS A 239 -12.01 17.11 14.79
CA LYS A 239 -12.49 17.72 16.02
C LYS A 239 -12.73 16.61 17.02
N PRO A 240 -11.86 16.45 18.04
CA PRO A 240 -12.06 15.44 19.07
C PRO A 240 -13.30 15.76 19.91
N ALA A 241 -13.96 14.72 20.45
CA ALA A 241 -15.09 14.87 21.35
C ALA A 241 -14.65 15.57 22.66
N GLU A 242 -13.45 15.25 23.14
CA GLU A 242 -12.82 15.84 24.31
C GLU A 242 -11.39 16.27 23.98
N PRO A 243 -10.94 17.47 24.39
CA PRO A 243 -9.58 17.94 24.15
C PRO A 243 -8.54 16.97 24.75
N GLY A 244 -7.57 16.56 23.93
CA GLY A 244 -6.50 15.64 24.35
C GLY A 244 -6.88 14.14 24.37
N VAL A 245 -8.13 13.81 24.03
CA VAL A 245 -8.62 12.42 23.94
C VAL A 245 -8.96 12.10 22.49
N TYR A 246 -8.17 11.22 21.88
CA TYR A 246 -8.24 10.91 20.43
C TYR A 246 -8.57 9.43 20.22
N LYS A 247 -9.84 9.05 20.46
CA LYS A 247 -10.32 7.65 20.36
C LYS A 247 -10.94 7.28 19.01
N ASP A 248 -11.23 8.27 18.19
CA ASP A 248 -11.98 8.12 16.95
C ASP A 248 -11.33 8.84 15.75
N PHE A 249 -10.00 9.00 15.80
CA PHE A 249 -9.29 9.71 14.75
C PHE A 249 -9.47 9.01 13.42
N ASN A 250 -10.05 9.75 12.45
CA ASN A 250 -10.28 9.24 11.12
C ASN A 250 -9.16 9.70 10.18
N PHE A 251 -8.13 8.84 10.02
CA PHE A 251 -6.96 9.11 9.20
C PHE A 251 -7.35 9.44 7.75
N ARG A 252 -8.22 8.61 7.15
CA ARG A 252 -8.62 8.80 5.75
C ARG A 252 -9.35 10.13 5.52
N ALA A 253 -10.19 10.57 6.44
CA ALA A 253 -10.91 11.83 6.32
C ALA A 253 -10.00 13.03 6.59
N ALA A 254 -9.06 12.90 7.53
CA ALA A 254 -8.16 13.98 7.91
C ALA A 254 -7.06 14.25 6.88
N LEU A 255 -6.66 13.24 6.08
CA LEU A 255 -5.45 13.34 5.24
C LEU A 255 -5.71 13.21 3.74
N ALA A 256 -6.89 12.76 3.31
CA ALA A 256 -7.23 12.62 1.90
C ALA A 256 -8.59 13.22 1.54
N PRO A 257 -8.70 13.94 0.40
CA PRO A 257 -9.97 14.48 -0.08
C PRO A 257 -11.01 13.40 -0.36
N ALA A 258 -12.29 13.71 -0.10
CA ALA A 258 -13.42 12.79 -0.28
C ALA A 258 -13.54 12.28 -1.74
N GLU A 259 -13.20 13.11 -2.72
CA GLU A 259 -13.25 12.79 -4.16
C GLU A 259 -12.40 11.56 -4.51
N ARG A 260 -11.34 11.31 -3.75
CA ARG A 260 -10.48 10.13 -3.97
C ARG A 260 -11.14 8.84 -3.54
N ARG A 261 -11.94 8.88 -2.48
CA ARG A 261 -12.73 7.73 -2.03
C ARG A 261 -13.89 7.45 -2.98
N ALA A 262 -14.47 8.51 -3.54
CA ALA A 262 -15.57 8.46 -4.48
C ALA A 262 -15.14 8.18 -5.93
N ALA A 263 -13.84 8.15 -6.24
CA ALA A 263 -13.37 7.84 -7.59
C ALA A 263 -13.82 6.44 -8.04
N ASP A 264 -14.38 6.34 -9.25
CA ASP A 264 -15.03 5.12 -9.77
C ASP A 264 -14.20 3.84 -9.58
N TYR A 265 -12.90 3.92 -9.83
CA TYR A 265 -11.99 2.78 -9.70
C TYR A 265 -11.80 2.31 -8.24
N ASN A 266 -11.97 3.19 -7.25
CA ASN A 266 -11.96 2.84 -5.82
C ASN A 266 -13.34 2.39 -5.36
N LEU A 267 -14.38 3.12 -5.78
CA LEU A 267 -15.76 2.87 -5.40
C LEU A 267 -16.22 1.47 -5.87
N SER A 268 -15.97 1.13 -7.13
CA SER A 268 -16.37 -0.17 -7.69
C SER A 268 -15.67 -1.33 -6.96
N ARG A 269 -14.37 -1.23 -6.71
CA ARG A 269 -13.62 -2.27 -6.00
C ARG A 269 -14.05 -2.42 -4.54
N ASN A 270 -14.23 -1.32 -3.82
CA ASN A 270 -14.76 -1.36 -2.44
C ASN A 270 -16.14 -2.00 -2.40
N ASN A 271 -17.06 -1.60 -3.29
CA ASN A 271 -18.40 -2.17 -3.32
C ASN A 271 -18.36 -3.68 -3.58
N LEU A 272 -17.63 -4.13 -4.59
CA LEU A 272 -17.51 -5.55 -4.92
C LEU A 272 -16.84 -6.35 -3.77
N ALA A 273 -15.79 -5.83 -3.17
CA ALA A 273 -15.11 -6.49 -2.08
C ALA A 273 -16.00 -6.60 -0.83
N TRP A 274 -16.59 -5.51 -0.39
CA TRP A 274 -17.45 -5.52 0.80
C TRP A 274 -18.74 -6.29 0.59
N LYS A 275 -19.28 -6.32 -0.64
CA LYS A 275 -20.39 -7.21 -0.99
C LYS A 275 -20.03 -8.68 -0.81
N LYS A 276 -18.83 -9.10 -1.20
CA LYS A 276 -18.35 -10.48 -0.98
C LYS A 276 -18.06 -10.78 0.48
N ILE A 277 -17.44 -9.85 1.20
CA ILE A 277 -17.04 -10.04 2.60
C ILE A 277 -18.25 -9.98 3.55
N LEU A 278 -19.14 -9.00 3.37
CA LEU A 278 -20.25 -8.72 4.28
C LEU A 278 -21.62 -9.12 3.74
N GLY A 279 -21.74 -9.44 2.45
CA GLY A 279 -23.03 -9.62 1.78
C GLY A 279 -23.83 -8.33 1.56
N GLN A 280 -23.22 -7.16 1.80
CA GLN A 280 -23.86 -5.84 1.76
C GLN A 280 -23.42 -5.05 0.54
N ASN A 281 -24.37 -4.39 -0.11
CA ASN A 281 -24.10 -3.46 -1.20
C ASN A 281 -23.91 -2.05 -0.63
N ILE A 282 -22.68 -1.62 -0.44
CA ILE A 282 -22.33 -0.29 0.09
C ILE A 282 -21.94 0.60 -1.09
N THR A 283 -22.75 1.62 -1.38
CA THR A 283 -22.53 2.55 -2.50
C THR A 283 -22.00 3.91 -2.05
N ASP A 284 -22.18 4.25 -0.77
CA ASP A 284 -21.66 5.48 -0.18
C ASP A 284 -20.19 5.29 0.21
N PRO A 285 -19.24 6.02 -0.41
CA PRO A 285 -17.82 5.87 -0.14
C PRO A 285 -17.42 6.15 1.32
N GLU A 286 -18.21 6.96 2.03
CA GLU A 286 -17.95 7.28 3.44
C GLU A 286 -18.35 6.14 4.40
N LYS A 287 -19.17 5.20 3.93
CA LYS A 287 -19.67 4.06 4.73
C LYS A 287 -18.86 2.79 4.56
N PHE A 288 -17.87 2.76 3.67
CA PHE A 288 -16.98 1.60 3.61
C PHE A 288 -16.22 1.45 4.93
N PRO A 289 -16.31 0.30 5.61
CA PRO A 289 -15.55 0.09 6.82
C PRO A 289 -14.06 -0.10 6.49
N TYR A 290 -13.20 0.14 7.46
CA TYR A 290 -11.80 -0.29 7.39
C TYR A 290 -11.69 -1.81 7.53
N ALA A 291 -12.45 -2.39 8.44
CA ALA A 291 -12.46 -3.81 8.73
C ALA A 291 -13.88 -4.34 8.97
N ALA A 292 -14.12 -5.58 8.56
CA ALA A 292 -15.27 -6.37 8.98
C ALA A 292 -14.89 -7.17 10.22
N VAL A 293 -15.64 -6.99 11.32
CA VAL A 293 -15.42 -7.69 12.58
C VAL A 293 -16.32 -8.93 12.63
N ASN A 294 -15.73 -10.09 12.92
CA ASN A 294 -16.39 -11.39 12.96
C ASN A 294 -17.23 -11.72 11.70
N PRO A 295 -16.71 -11.48 10.49
CA PRO A 295 -17.43 -11.88 9.28
C PRO A 295 -17.45 -13.41 9.12
N LYS A 296 -18.13 -13.89 8.08
CA LYS A 296 -18.02 -15.30 7.69
C LYS A 296 -16.56 -15.67 7.44
N LYS A 297 -16.14 -16.84 7.95
CA LYS A 297 -14.77 -17.32 7.75
C LYS A 297 -14.39 -17.43 6.29
N MET A 298 -13.18 -16.94 5.96
CA MET A 298 -12.59 -16.99 4.64
C MET A 298 -11.37 -17.92 4.65
N GLY A 299 -11.19 -18.68 3.59
CA GLY A 299 -9.99 -19.47 3.34
C GLY A 299 -9.30 -19.01 2.06
N VAL A 300 -8.34 -19.78 1.59
CA VAL A 300 -7.56 -19.49 0.38
C VAL A 300 -8.46 -19.30 -0.83
N GLU A 301 -9.46 -20.18 -1.02
CA GLU A 301 -10.33 -20.09 -2.20
C GLU A 301 -11.24 -18.87 -2.16
N GLU A 302 -11.78 -18.48 -1.00
CA GLU A 302 -12.57 -17.25 -0.88
C GLU A 302 -11.71 -16.00 -1.13
N VAL A 303 -10.44 -16.00 -0.72
CA VAL A 303 -9.50 -14.91 -1.01
C VAL A 303 -9.18 -14.86 -2.50
N LYS A 304 -8.91 -15.99 -3.15
CA LYS A 304 -8.72 -16.08 -4.62
C LYS A 304 -9.96 -15.60 -5.37
N ASP A 305 -11.15 -16.03 -4.95
CA ASP A 305 -12.41 -15.60 -5.55
C ASP A 305 -12.66 -14.10 -5.39
N LEU A 306 -12.26 -13.54 -4.24
CA LEU A 306 -12.33 -12.11 -4.02
C LEU A 306 -11.41 -11.38 -5.01
N LEU A 307 -10.14 -11.77 -5.08
CA LEU A 307 -9.14 -11.13 -5.95
C LEU A 307 -9.47 -11.27 -7.44
N ARG A 308 -10.15 -12.35 -7.86
CA ARG A 308 -10.61 -12.58 -9.24
C ARG A 308 -11.92 -11.89 -9.59
N THR A 309 -12.53 -11.14 -8.67
CA THR A 309 -13.86 -10.56 -8.88
C THR A 309 -13.86 -9.52 -9.99
N HIS A 310 -14.79 -9.71 -10.93
CA HIS A 310 -15.08 -8.79 -12.02
C HIS A 310 -16.49 -8.21 -11.83
N GLU A 311 -16.75 -7.05 -12.40
CA GLU A 311 -18.10 -6.53 -12.51
C GLU A 311 -18.88 -7.36 -13.54
N LYS A 312 -20.15 -7.70 -13.21
CA LYS A 312 -20.99 -8.52 -14.07
C LYS A 312 -21.20 -7.85 -15.44
N GLY A 313 -21.10 -8.62 -16.50
CA GLY A 313 -21.25 -8.16 -17.88
C GLY A 313 -20.01 -7.51 -18.48
N ILE A 314 -18.88 -7.56 -17.78
CA ILE A 314 -17.58 -7.05 -18.23
C ILE A 314 -16.56 -8.19 -18.16
N GLY A 315 -15.70 -8.31 -19.16
CA GLY A 315 -14.66 -9.32 -19.18
C GLY A 315 -15.14 -10.67 -19.64
N ALA A 316 -15.21 -11.67 -18.76
CA ALA A 316 -15.52 -13.07 -19.11
C ALA A 316 -16.82 -13.24 -19.92
N ASP A 317 -17.86 -12.48 -19.60
CA ASP A 317 -19.16 -12.56 -20.29
C ASP A 317 -19.10 -12.00 -21.72
N ALA A 318 -18.16 -11.10 -22.00
CA ALA A 318 -17.96 -10.50 -23.32
C ALA A 318 -16.92 -11.26 -24.19
N GLY A 319 -16.33 -12.34 -23.68
CA GLY A 319 -15.23 -13.06 -24.30
C GLY A 319 -13.90 -12.29 -24.32
N TRP A 320 -13.86 -11.12 -23.68
CA TRP A 320 -12.68 -10.28 -23.54
C TRP A 320 -12.38 -10.06 -22.07
N TYR A 321 -11.45 -10.80 -21.53
CA TYR A 321 -11.04 -10.63 -20.15
C TYR A 321 -10.59 -9.20 -19.88
N HIS A 322 -11.06 -8.64 -18.77
CA HIS A 322 -10.61 -7.36 -18.21
C HIS A 322 -10.86 -6.11 -19.06
N TYR A 323 -11.73 -6.16 -20.06
CA TYR A 323 -11.88 -5.09 -21.05
C TYR A 323 -12.16 -3.70 -20.46
N LYS A 324 -12.99 -3.58 -19.42
CA LYS A 324 -13.35 -2.28 -18.82
C LYS A 324 -12.71 -2.00 -17.45
N GLY A 325 -12.08 -2.96 -16.84
CA GLY A 325 -11.23 -2.77 -15.66
C GLY A 325 -11.90 -2.27 -14.39
N LEU A 326 -13.16 -2.58 -14.15
CA LEU A 326 -13.88 -2.11 -12.97
C LEU A 326 -13.88 -3.10 -11.79
N GLY A 327 -13.37 -4.31 -11.95
CA GLY A 327 -13.27 -5.32 -10.90
C GLY A 327 -12.01 -5.19 -10.03
N LEU A 328 -11.84 -6.15 -9.12
CA LEU A 328 -10.59 -6.33 -8.38
C LEU A 328 -9.50 -6.93 -9.28
N CYS A 329 -9.88 -7.84 -10.17
CA CYS A 329 -9.04 -8.31 -11.26
C CYS A 329 -9.27 -7.41 -12.48
N ARG A 330 -8.23 -6.85 -13.07
CA ARG A 330 -8.28 -5.79 -14.07
C ARG A 330 -7.33 -6.08 -15.23
N PRO A 331 -7.45 -5.36 -16.38
CA PRO A 331 -6.47 -5.46 -17.46
C PRO A 331 -5.05 -5.13 -17.04
N THR A 332 -4.90 -4.38 -15.97
CA THR A 332 -3.63 -3.94 -15.39
C THR A 332 -3.12 -4.86 -14.28
N THR A 333 -3.90 -5.87 -13.85
CA THR A 333 -3.46 -6.86 -12.87
C THR A 333 -2.46 -7.80 -13.55
N HIS A 334 -1.20 -7.68 -13.19
CA HIS A 334 -0.11 -8.47 -13.74
C HIS A 334 0.46 -9.49 -12.74
N GLU A 335 0.09 -9.35 -11.47
CA GLU A 335 0.44 -10.28 -10.41
C GLU A 335 -0.73 -10.44 -9.44
N SER A 336 -0.93 -11.64 -8.95
CA SER A 336 -1.88 -11.95 -7.88
C SER A 336 -1.26 -13.01 -6.99
N GLY A 337 -1.15 -12.70 -5.70
CA GLY A 337 -0.57 -13.59 -4.69
C GLY A 337 -1.51 -13.79 -3.51
N VAL A 338 -1.49 -15.00 -2.95
CA VAL A 338 -2.15 -15.32 -1.67
C VAL A 338 -1.14 -16.05 -0.80
N TRP A 339 -0.87 -15.51 0.37
CA TRP A 339 0.08 -16.07 1.33
C TRP A 339 -0.68 -16.54 2.57
N VAL A 340 -0.42 -17.81 2.94
CA VAL A 340 -0.92 -18.43 4.17
C VAL A 340 0.24 -18.43 5.17
N MET A 341 0.11 -17.65 6.22
CA MET A 341 1.18 -17.49 7.21
C MET A 341 1.33 -18.77 8.04
N ASN A 342 2.57 -19.12 8.36
CA ASN A 342 2.89 -20.28 9.17
C ASN A 342 3.99 -19.93 10.19
N GLU A 343 3.91 -20.50 11.40
CA GLU A 343 4.95 -20.32 12.42
C GLU A 343 6.32 -20.79 11.96
N ASN A 344 6.36 -21.87 11.17
CA ASN A 344 7.56 -22.23 10.42
C ASN A 344 7.58 -21.43 9.12
N ALA A 345 8.44 -20.44 9.02
CA ALA A 345 8.56 -19.54 7.87
C ALA A 345 8.73 -20.29 6.53
N LEU A 346 9.41 -21.43 6.54
CA LEU A 346 9.60 -22.27 5.35
C LEU A 346 8.29 -22.91 4.85
N LEU A 347 7.26 -22.95 5.67
CA LEU A 347 5.92 -23.46 5.31
C LEU A 347 4.93 -22.35 5.01
N THR A 348 5.33 -21.08 5.05
CA THR A 348 4.49 -19.99 4.51
C THR A 348 4.32 -20.23 3.01
N THR A 349 3.08 -20.51 2.61
CA THR A 349 2.77 -20.94 1.24
C THR A 349 2.22 -19.76 0.46
N GLY A 350 2.84 -19.45 -0.68
CA GLY A 350 2.32 -18.51 -1.68
C GLY A 350 1.58 -19.26 -2.81
N TYR A 351 0.44 -18.70 -3.28
CA TYR A 351 -0.37 -19.22 -4.38
C TYR A 351 -0.54 -18.17 -5.47
#